data_76d2e43fc8af9c71b26431ad75f039be
#
_entry.id   76d2e43fc8af9c71b26431ad75f039be
#
_cell.length_a   1.000
_cell.length_b   1.000
_cell.length_c   1.000
_cell.angle_alpha   90.00
_cell.angle_beta   90.00
_cell.angle_gamma   90.00
#
_symmetry.space_group_name_H-M   'P 1'
#
loop_
_entity.id
_entity.type
_entity.pdbx_description
1 polymer ?
#
loop_
_entity_poly.entity_id
_entity_poly.type
_entity_poly.pdbx_seq_one_letter_code
_entity_poly.pdbx_strand_id
1 'polypeptide(L)'
;LPANLVLAWKSGMISTIGSASDVYAGATEKFIEDGSGNREFFIPGTLKQEFGREISGAKDDYLFNFGMNISDLVYLGFNLGTTQLSYSYDEYQRETPVNESLFDLDFGTAGVTNFKSLKYNNWYTTKGLGFLMKFGVIVTPGPFRIGLAVQTPTWFNMTDSWGASARTEFSNSAFNGSASAPEGSFKYSFTTPWKGSLGVAATLGGMAVISADYEFNSNRNMRFSDGTLDNANFSLVNQDIRNCLGSNHQLRVGAEVKPLDFLAVRAGYNYNAELSGTKAISGDEYVDAARIRTDSHSASVGLGFSSKGSFFADLAFRALVCPKEYVYPYPDYDFNDRGELLHYSPEIAVRRVLYTAALTIGFRF
;
A
#
# COMPACT_ATOMS: atom_id res chain seq x y z
N LEU A 1 19.11 -21.60 5.77
CA LEU A 1 19.28 -20.85 4.53
C LEU A 1 18.03 -20.01 4.29
N PRO A 2 18.12 -18.76 3.81
CA PRO A 2 16.98 -17.96 3.41
C PRO A 2 16.10 -18.70 2.40
N ALA A 3 14.78 -18.62 2.58
CA ALA A 3 13.83 -19.33 1.72
C ALA A 3 14.01 -19.00 0.22
N ASN A 4 14.34 -17.75 -0.09
CA ASN A 4 14.59 -17.27 -1.45
C ASN A 4 15.81 -17.96 -2.08
N LEU A 5 16.87 -18.20 -1.33
CA LEU A 5 18.07 -18.89 -1.82
C LEU A 5 17.77 -20.36 -2.14
N VAL A 6 17.00 -21.05 -1.27
CA VAL A 6 16.55 -22.42 -1.49
C VAL A 6 15.64 -22.50 -2.72
N LEU A 7 14.78 -21.50 -2.90
CA LEU A 7 13.90 -21.41 -4.07
C LEU A 7 14.69 -21.21 -5.36
N ALA A 8 15.66 -20.29 -5.36
CA ALA A 8 16.55 -20.03 -6.49
C ALA A 8 17.35 -21.28 -6.89
N TRP A 9 17.88 -22.01 -5.92
CA TRP A 9 18.55 -23.28 -6.20
C TRP A 9 17.61 -24.32 -6.79
N LYS A 10 16.48 -24.60 -6.12
CA LYS A 10 15.55 -25.66 -6.57
C LYS A 10 14.94 -25.36 -7.94
N SER A 11 14.84 -24.12 -8.33
CA SER A 11 14.34 -23.69 -9.64
C SER A 11 15.43 -23.61 -10.72
N GLY A 12 16.71 -23.84 -10.38
CA GLY A 12 17.81 -23.70 -11.33
C GLY A 12 18.19 -22.27 -11.67
N MET A 13 17.75 -21.27 -10.88
CA MET A 13 18.21 -19.88 -11.01
C MET A 13 19.68 -19.73 -10.61
N ILE A 14 20.11 -20.52 -9.64
CA ILE A 14 21.50 -20.64 -9.21
C ILE A 14 21.90 -22.10 -9.19
N SER A 15 23.17 -22.37 -9.45
CA SER A 15 23.76 -23.71 -9.35
C SER A 15 25.17 -23.62 -8.77
N THR A 16 25.67 -24.74 -8.22
CA THR A 16 27.07 -24.83 -7.79
C THR A 16 27.99 -24.90 -8.99
N ILE A 17 29.20 -24.36 -8.84
CA ILE A 17 30.23 -24.39 -9.87
C ILE A 17 31.15 -25.59 -9.66
N GLY A 18 31.17 -26.50 -10.64
CA GLY A 18 32.01 -27.69 -10.60
C GLY A 18 31.69 -28.61 -9.39
N SER A 19 32.74 -29.14 -8.78
CA SER A 19 32.62 -29.96 -7.55
C SER A 19 32.60 -29.11 -6.26
N ALA A 20 32.78 -27.78 -6.34
CA ALA A 20 32.72 -26.92 -5.17
C ALA A 20 31.25 -26.77 -4.71
N SER A 21 30.99 -27.07 -3.43
CA SER A 21 29.65 -27.01 -2.86
C SER A 21 29.30 -25.67 -2.24
N ASP A 22 30.21 -24.73 -2.21
CA ASP A 22 30.17 -23.43 -1.53
C ASP A 22 30.21 -22.22 -2.47
N VAL A 23 30.45 -22.45 -3.77
CA VAL A 23 30.47 -21.39 -4.79
C VAL A 23 29.30 -21.59 -5.73
N TYR A 24 28.51 -20.53 -5.92
CA TYR A 24 27.30 -20.51 -6.73
C TYR A 24 27.43 -19.50 -7.87
N ALA A 25 26.83 -19.82 -9.02
CA ALA A 25 26.60 -18.89 -10.11
C ALA A 25 25.12 -18.83 -10.48
N GLY A 26 24.66 -17.67 -10.89
CA GLY A 26 23.34 -17.48 -11.49
C GLY A 26 23.25 -18.07 -12.89
N ALA A 27 22.06 -18.45 -13.31
CA ALA A 27 21.80 -18.97 -14.66
C ALA A 27 22.09 -17.91 -15.77
N THR A 28 22.24 -16.65 -15.40
CA THR A 28 22.57 -15.51 -16.27
C THR A 28 24.05 -15.12 -16.20
N GLU A 29 24.84 -15.79 -15.34
CA GLU A 29 26.24 -15.43 -15.07
C GLU A 29 27.21 -16.40 -15.71
N LYS A 30 28.37 -15.88 -16.12
CA LYS A 30 29.58 -16.63 -16.44
C LYS A 30 30.70 -16.19 -15.51
N PHE A 31 31.77 -16.94 -15.47
CA PHE A 31 32.95 -16.59 -14.70
C PHE A 31 34.23 -16.85 -15.51
N ILE A 32 35.25 -16.09 -15.17
CA ILE A 32 36.63 -16.31 -15.58
C ILE A 32 37.42 -16.69 -14.35
N GLU A 33 38.24 -17.75 -14.43
CA GLU A 33 39.11 -18.20 -13.35
C GLU A 33 40.56 -17.82 -13.69
N ASP A 34 41.22 -17.12 -12.79
CA ASP A 34 42.63 -16.80 -12.93
C ASP A 34 43.55 -17.98 -12.57
N GLY A 35 44.85 -17.90 -12.87
CA GLY A 35 45.83 -18.95 -12.55
C GLY A 35 46.01 -19.23 -11.08
N SER A 36 45.41 -18.44 -10.18
CA SER A 36 45.43 -18.59 -8.72
C SER A 36 44.10 -19.16 -8.17
N GLY A 37 43.12 -19.45 -9.05
CA GLY A 37 41.83 -19.98 -8.65
C GLY A 37 40.81 -18.92 -8.22
N ASN A 38 41.08 -17.63 -8.38
CA ASN A 38 40.11 -16.57 -8.15
C ASN A 38 39.16 -16.49 -9.33
N ARG A 39 37.86 -16.31 -9.03
CA ARG A 39 36.79 -16.23 -10.03
C ARG A 39 36.18 -14.83 -10.08
N GLU A 40 36.10 -14.29 -11.28
CA GLU A 40 35.39 -13.06 -11.58
C GLU A 40 34.13 -13.38 -12.33
N PHE A 41 32.97 -12.99 -11.77
CA PHE A 41 31.65 -13.23 -12.37
C PHE A 41 31.23 -12.05 -13.23
N PHE A 42 30.58 -12.34 -14.36
CA PHE A 42 30.06 -11.32 -15.27
C PHE A 42 28.81 -11.82 -16.00
N ILE A 43 28.00 -10.88 -16.49
CA ILE A 43 26.87 -11.15 -17.35
C ILE A 43 27.37 -11.04 -18.82
N PRO A 44 27.28 -12.12 -19.63
CA PRO A 44 27.94 -12.18 -20.92
C PRO A 44 27.24 -11.38 -22.03
N GLY A 45 26.06 -10.83 -21.75
CA GLY A 45 25.27 -10.08 -22.73
C GLY A 45 24.20 -9.23 -22.09
N THR A 46 23.30 -8.69 -22.90
CA THR A 46 22.18 -7.86 -22.43
C THR A 46 21.00 -8.73 -22.04
N LEU A 47 20.45 -8.47 -20.85
CA LEU A 47 19.20 -9.04 -20.37
C LEU A 47 18.07 -8.03 -20.51
N LYS A 48 16.93 -8.48 -21.03
CA LYS A 48 15.66 -7.76 -20.93
C LYS A 48 15.04 -8.10 -19.59
N GLN A 49 14.83 -7.10 -18.74
CA GLN A 49 14.18 -7.22 -17.45
C GLN A 49 12.73 -6.74 -17.56
N GLU A 50 11.81 -7.53 -17.05
CA GLU A 50 10.39 -7.22 -16.97
C GLU A 50 9.97 -7.30 -15.50
N PHE A 51 9.29 -6.27 -15.03
CA PHE A 51 8.73 -6.18 -13.71
C PHE A 51 7.23 -5.92 -13.83
N GLY A 52 6.42 -6.70 -13.14
CA GLY A 52 4.99 -6.46 -13.05
C GLY A 52 4.51 -6.58 -11.60
N ARG A 53 3.62 -5.67 -11.22
CA ARG A 53 3.02 -5.64 -9.89
C ARG A 53 1.52 -5.37 -10.02
N GLU A 54 0.72 -6.21 -9.38
CA GLU A 54 -0.70 -6.02 -9.22
C GLU A 54 -1.04 -5.87 -7.75
N ILE A 55 -1.75 -4.79 -7.43
CA ILE A 55 -2.22 -4.51 -6.07
C ILE A 55 -3.73 -4.35 -6.13
N SER A 56 -4.43 -5.08 -5.28
CA SER A 56 -5.86 -4.95 -5.10
C SER A 56 -6.22 -4.96 -3.62
N GLY A 57 -7.39 -4.42 -3.29
CA GLY A 57 -7.87 -4.45 -1.91
C GLY A 57 -9.16 -3.68 -1.72
N ALA A 58 -9.79 -3.94 -0.59
CA ALA A 58 -11.00 -3.27 -0.15
C ALA A 58 -10.98 -3.09 1.37
N LYS A 59 -11.65 -2.04 1.81
CA LYS A 59 -11.96 -1.79 3.20
C LYS A 59 -13.44 -1.44 3.30
N ASP A 60 -14.20 -2.32 3.93
CA ASP A 60 -15.64 -2.19 4.08
C ASP A 60 -15.98 -1.92 5.54
N ASP A 61 -16.71 -0.82 5.80
CA ASP A 61 -17.17 -0.44 7.13
C ASP A 61 -18.68 -0.68 7.23
N TYR A 62 -19.10 -1.52 8.17
CA TYR A 62 -20.49 -1.78 8.54
C TYR A 62 -20.80 -1.02 9.82
N LEU A 63 -21.69 -0.02 9.75
CA LEU A 63 -21.95 0.91 10.84
C LEU A 63 -23.43 0.85 11.28
N PHE A 64 -23.64 0.68 12.57
CA PHE A 64 -24.94 0.89 13.21
C PHE A 64 -24.96 2.27 13.86
N ASN A 65 -25.89 3.11 13.41
CA ASN A 65 -25.95 4.52 13.79
C ASN A 65 -27.12 4.76 14.73
N PHE A 66 -26.85 5.46 15.82
CA PHE A 66 -27.86 5.96 16.74
C PHE A 66 -27.75 7.49 16.80
N GLY A 67 -28.88 8.16 16.64
CA GLY A 67 -28.94 9.61 16.70
C GLY A 67 -30.03 10.08 17.64
N MET A 68 -29.76 11.17 18.36
CA MET A 68 -30.71 11.84 19.23
C MET A 68 -30.70 13.33 18.96
N ASN A 69 -31.89 13.92 18.87
CA ASN A 69 -32.08 15.36 18.74
C ASN A 69 -32.62 15.92 20.07
N ILE A 70 -32.00 16.95 20.58
CA ILE A 70 -32.41 17.65 21.81
C ILE A 70 -32.80 19.07 21.44
N SER A 71 -34.10 19.34 21.47
CA SER A 71 -34.71 20.66 21.25
C SER A 71 -34.29 21.36 19.94
N ASP A 72 -34.02 20.58 18.90
CA ASP A 72 -33.55 21.04 17.58
C ASP A 72 -32.29 21.92 17.61
N LEU A 73 -31.61 21.96 18.75
CA LEU A 73 -30.39 22.71 18.98
C LEU A 73 -29.16 21.82 19.08
N VAL A 74 -29.27 20.66 19.72
CA VAL A 74 -28.16 19.74 19.94
C VAL A 74 -28.51 18.36 19.37
N TYR A 75 -27.65 17.84 18.54
CA TYR A 75 -27.73 16.51 17.97
C TYR A 75 -26.56 15.68 18.48
N LEU A 76 -26.87 14.52 19.05
CA LEU A 76 -25.88 13.55 19.50
C LEU A 76 -25.91 12.35 18.58
N GLY A 77 -24.74 11.85 18.23
CA GLY A 77 -24.56 10.67 17.40
C GLY A 77 -23.62 9.66 18.01
N PHE A 78 -23.96 8.39 17.92
CA PHE A 78 -23.14 7.27 18.30
C PHE A 78 -23.15 6.21 17.22
N ASN A 79 -21.98 5.67 16.86
CA ASN A 79 -21.86 4.60 15.88
C ASN A 79 -21.07 3.44 16.48
N LEU A 80 -21.59 2.22 16.31
CA LEU A 80 -20.85 0.98 16.45
C LEU A 80 -20.50 0.45 15.07
N GLY A 81 -19.27 0.05 14.85
CA GLY A 81 -18.83 -0.39 13.55
C GLY A 81 -17.90 -1.58 13.56
N THR A 82 -18.06 -2.41 12.53
CA THR A 82 -17.07 -3.42 12.17
C THR A 82 -16.45 -3.06 10.83
N THR A 83 -15.16 -3.29 10.71
CA THR A 83 -14.40 -3.04 9.47
C THR A 83 -13.82 -4.34 8.98
N GLN A 84 -14.09 -4.69 7.74
CA GLN A 84 -13.41 -5.77 7.03
C GLN A 84 -12.37 -5.17 6.11
N LEU A 85 -11.16 -5.72 6.14
CA LEU A 85 -10.04 -5.31 5.30
C LEU A 85 -9.54 -6.52 4.51
N SER A 86 -9.32 -6.32 3.22
CA SER A 86 -8.62 -7.26 2.36
C SER A 86 -7.59 -6.50 1.53
N TYR A 87 -6.41 -7.08 1.39
CA TYR A 87 -5.32 -6.56 0.56
C TYR A 87 -4.63 -7.73 -0.11
N SER A 88 -4.31 -7.59 -1.38
CA SER A 88 -3.55 -8.55 -2.17
C SER A 88 -2.49 -7.83 -2.97
N TYR A 89 -1.32 -8.42 -3.00
CA TYR A 89 -0.15 -7.96 -3.70
C TYR A 89 0.45 -9.14 -4.44
N ASP A 90 0.56 -9.03 -5.75
CA ASP A 90 1.21 -9.99 -6.63
C ASP A 90 2.30 -9.29 -7.42
N GLU A 91 3.50 -9.84 -7.40
CA GLU A 91 4.65 -9.27 -8.09
C GLU A 91 5.40 -10.35 -8.85
N TYR A 92 5.86 -10.02 -10.04
CA TYR A 92 6.80 -10.87 -10.76
C TYR A 92 7.98 -10.06 -11.31
N GLN A 93 9.09 -10.73 -11.35
CA GLN A 93 10.30 -10.30 -12.05
C GLN A 93 10.64 -11.38 -13.08
N ARG A 94 10.96 -10.96 -14.30
CA ARG A 94 11.34 -11.84 -15.39
C ARG A 94 12.55 -11.31 -16.10
N GLU A 95 13.49 -12.19 -16.40
CA GLU A 95 14.67 -11.88 -17.20
C GLU A 95 14.74 -12.80 -18.40
N THR A 96 15.07 -12.21 -19.56
CA THR A 96 15.26 -12.91 -20.83
C THR A 96 16.49 -12.35 -21.53
N PRO A 97 17.37 -13.19 -22.09
CA PRO A 97 18.51 -12.70 -22.85
C PRO A 97 18.05 -12.08 -24.18
N VAL A 98 18.68 -10.98 -24.57
CA VAL A 98 18.47 -10.39 -25.91
C VAL A 98 19.09 -11.29 -26.98
N ASN A 99 20.22 -11.94 -26.67
CA ASN A 99 20.86 -12.92 -27.52
C ASN A 99 21.17 -14.19 -26.71
N GLU A 100 20.36 -15.23 -26.87
CA GLU A 100 20.48 -16.49 -26.13
C GLU A 100 21.84 -17.19 -26.33
N SER A 101 22.48 -17.01 -27.47
CA SER A 101 23.76 -17.69 -27.78
C SER A 101 24.94 -17.23 -26.91
N LEU A 102 24.82 -16.06 -26.24
CA LEU A 102 25.83 -15.59 -25.32
C LEU A 102 25.70 -16.19 -23.92
N PHE A 103 24.55 -16.76 -23.60
CA PHE A 103 24.20 -17.31 -22.29
C PHE A 103 24.23 -18.84 -22.31
N ASP A 104 25.25 -19.42 -22.97
CA ASP A 104 25.49 -20.85 -22.93
C ASP A 104 26.04 -21.26 -21.55
N LEU A 105 25.55 -22.37 -21.02
CA LEU A 105 25.94 -22.96 -19.75
C LEU A 105 26.36 -24.41 -19.99
N ASP A 106 27.53 -24.77 -19.47
CA ASP A 106 28.09 -26.11 -19.52
C ASP A 106 27.85 -26.84 -18.19
N PHE A 107 27.01 -27.83 -18.21
CA PHE A 107 26.73 -28.71 -17.07
C PHE A 107 27.61 -29.99 -17.11
N GLY A 108 28.74 -29.94 -17.76
CA GLY A 108 29.71 -31.02 -17.85
C GLY A 108 29.12 -32.25 -18.58
N THR A 109 29.12 -33.42 -17.95
CA THR A 109 28.59 -34.65 -18.57
C THR A 109 27.08 -34.61 -18.89
N ALA A 110 26.34 -33.65 -18.30
CA ALA A 110 24.92 -33.49 -18.59
C ALA A 110 24.67 -32.67 -19.88
N GLY A 111 25.68 -31.96 -20.39
CA GLY A 111 25.65 -31.25 -21.66
C GLY A 111 25.58 -29.74 -21.54
N VAL A 112 25.58 -29.08 -22.70
CA VAL A 112 25.50 -27.61 -22.83
C VAL A 112 24.07 -27.21 -23.19
N THR A 113 23.61 -26.11 -22.62
CA THR A 113 22.32 -25.50 -22.91
C THR A 113 22.41 -23.98 -22.84
N ASN A 114 21.47 -23.26 -23.44
CA ASN A 114 21.40 -21.81 -23.34
C ASN A 114 20.30 -21.40 -22.38
N PHE A 115 20.57 -20.40 -21.55
CA PHE A 115 19.55 -19.78 -20.73
C PHE A 115 18.51 -19.04 -21.59
N LYS A 116 17.22 -19.24 -21.32
CA LYS A 116 16.09 -18.61 -22.03
C LYS A 116 15.33 -17.62 -21.23
N SER A 117 14.97 -17.99 -20.01
CA SER A 117 14.24 -17.08 -19.13
C SER A 117 14.33 -17.55 -17.68
N LEU A 118 14.28 -16.59 -16.79
CA LEU A 118 13.91 -16.82 -15.41
C LEU A 118 12.67 -15.99 -15.06
N LYS A 119 11.83 -16.53 -14.21
CA LYS A 119 10.69 -15.81 -13.65
C LYS A 119 10.60 -16.11 -12.17
N TYR A 120 10.58 -15.06 -11.36
CA TYR A 120 10.33 -15.10 -9.93
C TYR A 120 9.00 -14.42 -9.66
N ASN A 121 8.10 -15.09 -8.94
CA ASN A 121 6.84 -14.52 -8.48
C ASN A 121 6.82 -14.55 -6.96
N ASN A 122 6.28 -13.50 -6.37
CA ASN A 122 5.90 -13.47 -4.97
C ASN A 122 4.50 -12.90 -4.83
N TRP A 123 3.77 -13.38 -3.85
CA TRP A 123 2.46 -12.88 -3.50
C TRP A 123 2.33 -12.71 -1.99
N TYR A 124 1.48 -11.79 -1.62
CA TYR A 124 1.20 -11.46 -0.24
C TYR A 124 -0.26 -11.03 -0.12
N THR A 125 -0.96 -11.54 0.88
CA THR A 125 -2.33 -11.16 1.19
C THR A 125 -2.47 -10.82 2.65
N THR A 126 -3.26 -9.78 2.93
CA THR A 126 -3.65 -9.40 4.29
C THR A 126 -5.16 -9.41 4.40
N LYS A 127 -5.69 -10.07 5.40
CA LYS A 127 -7.11 -10.04 5.78
C LYS A 127 -7.24 -9.56 7.20
N GLY A 128 -8.22 -8.69 7.45
CA GLY A 128 -8.44 -8.14 8.77
C GLY A 128 -9.92 -7.95 9.07
N LEU A 129 -10.29 -8.20 10.34
CA LEU A 129 -11.59 -7.83 10.89
C LEU A 129 -11.36 -6.96 12.11
N GLY A 130 -11.95 -5.76 12.10
CA GLY A 130 -11.78 -4.76 13.13
C GLY A 130 -13.09 -4.28 13.72
N PHE A 131 -13.01 -3.68 14.92
CA PHE A 131 -14.12 -3.05 15.61
C PHE A 131 -13.77 -1.59 15.94
N LEU A 132 -14.73 -0.70 15.84
CA LEU A 132 -14.57 0.72 16.15
C LEU A 132 -15.87 1.34 16.69
N MET A 133 -15.73 2.47 17.37
CA MET A 133 -16.83 3.32 17.81
C MET A 133 -16.59 4.77 17.35
N LYS A 134 -17.71 5.50 17.10
CA LYS A 134 -17.65 6.93 16.82
C LYS A 134 -18.67 7.66 17.67
N PHE A 135 -18.29 8.84 18.15
CA PHE A 135 -19.13 9.74 18.92
C PHE A 135 -19.14 11.10 18.24
N GLY A 136 -20.28 11.73 18.17
CA GLY A 136 -20.40 13.04 17.55
C GLY A 136 -21.44 13.91 18.25
N VAL A 137 -21.20 15.21 18.25
CA VAL A 137 -22.15 16.22 18.66
C VAL A 137 -22.22 17.32 17.61
N ILE A 138 -23.43 17.78 17.27
CA ILE A 138 -23.64 18.93 16.42
C ILE A 138 -24.51 19.91 17.18
N VAL A 139 -24.13 21.19 17.17
CA VAL A 139 -24.92 22.31 17.70
C VAL A 139 -25.32 23.22 16.55
N THR A 140 -26.58 23.65 16.55
CA THR A 140 -27.19 24.42 15.44
C THR A 140 -27.66 25.80 15.89
N PRO A 141 -26.75 26.75 16.21
CA PRO A 141 -27.12 28.11 16.58
C PRO A 141 -27.51 28.92 15.33
N GLY A 142 -28.81 29.09 15.09
CA GLY A 142 -29.35 29.83 13.94
C GLY A 142 -28.95 29.23 12.59
N PRO A 143 -28.31 30.03 11.69
CA PRO A 143 -27.89 29.50 10.38
C PRO A 143 -26.61 28.65 10.43
N PHE A 144 -25.95 28.58 11.55
CA PHE A 144 -24.68 27.87 11.71
C PHE A 144 -24.87 26.47 12.26
N ARG A 145 -23.94 25.60 11.93
CA ARG A 145 -23.78 24.25 12.51
C ARG A 145 -22.34 24.05 12.87
N ILE A 146 -22.09 23.63 14.11
CA ILE A 146 -20.76 23.32 14.59
C ILE A 146 -20.78 21.89 15.07
N GLY A 147 -19.89 21.05 14.55
CA GLY A 147 -19.81 19.64 14.85
C GLY A 147 -18.45 19.24 15.39
N LEU A 148 -18.44 18.37 16.39
CA LEU A 148 -17.27 17.67 16.87
C LEU A 148 -17.53 16.18 16.77
N ALA A 149 -16.52 15.42 16.31
CA ALA A 149 -16.58 13.97 16.31
C ALA A 149 -15.25 13.36 16.73
N VAL A 150 -15.35 12.22 17.40
CA VAL A 150 -14.20 11.43 17.81
C VAL A 150 -14.46 9.98 17.40
N GLN A 151 -13.47 9.36 16.77
CA GLN A 151 -13.46 7.93 16.45
C GLN A 151 -12.39 7.26 17.32
N THR A 152 -12.79 6.17 17.98
CA THR A 152 -11.82 5.30 18.70
C THR A 152 -10.81 4.71 17.71
N PRO A 153 -9.70 4.16 18.19
CA PRO A 153 -8.94 3.21 17.41
C PRO A 153 -9.84 2.12 16.83
N THR A 154 -9.46 1.62 15.67
CA THR A 154 -10.00 0.35 15.17
C THR A 154 -9.07 -0.74 15.65
N TRP A 155 -9.61 -1.68 16.40
CA TRP A 155 -8.88 -2.86 16.87
C TRP A 155 -9.09 -3.99 15.88
N PHE A 156 -8.03 -4.34 15.15
CA PHE A 156 -8.06 -5.38 14.13
C PHE A 156 -7.43 -6.67 14.63
N ASN A 157 -8.05 -7.79 14.24
CA ASN A 157 -7.38 -9.09 14.15
C ASN A 157 -7.00 -9.30 12.68
N MET A 158 -5.71 -9.46 12.42
CA MET A 158 -5.12 -9.52 11.10
C MET A 158 -4.56 -10.90 10.82
N THR A 159 -4.58 -11.30 9.57
CA THR A 159 -3.92 -12.50 9.07
C THR A 159 -3.21 -12.14 7.77
N ASP A 160 -1.91 -12.33 7.77
CA ASP A 160 -1.07 -12.26 6.58
C ASP A 160 -0.81 -13.66 6.05
N SER A 161 -0.73 -13.80 4.74
CA SER A 161 -0.31 -15.03 4.07
C SER A 161 0.55 -14.65 2.87
N TRP A 162 1.58 -15.43 2.62
CA TRP A 162 2.53 -15.16 1.55
C TRP A 162 3.10 -16.43 0.95
N GLY A 163 3.59 -16.32 -0.26
CA GLY A 163 4.28 -17.37 -0.95
C GLY A 163 5.14 -16.83 -2.09
N ALA A 164 6.00 -17.68 -2.61
CA ALA A 164 6.85 -17.36 -3.75
C ALA A 164 7.02 -18.58 -4.63
N SER A 165 7.25 -18.35 -5.93
CA SER A 165 7.61 -19.39 -6.88
C SER A 165 8.68 -18.87 -7.84
N ALA A 166 9.49 -19.80 -8.34
CA ALA A 166 10.55 -19.49 -9.28
C ALA A 166 10.56 -20.54 -10.39
N ARG A 167 10.88 -20.09 -11.61
CA ARG A 167 10.99 -20.93 -12.80
C ARG A 167 12.14 -20.44 -13.66
N THR A 168 12.97 -21.38 -14.10
CA THR A 168 14.05 -21.13 -15.07
C THR A 168 13.85 -22.02 -16.28
N GLU A 169 14.01 -21.47 -17.46
CA GLU A 169 13.88 -22.16 -18.73
C GLU A 169 15.19 -22.08 -19.52
N PHE A 170 15.53 -23.21 -20.14
CA PHE A 170 16.70 -23.36 -20.99
C PHE A 170 16.32 -23.86 -22.38
N SER A 171 17.22 -23.74 -23.36
CA SER A 171 17.03 -24.24 -24.71
C SER A 171 16.80 -25.76 -24.74
N ASN A 172 17.49 -26.49 -23.89
CA ASN A 172 17.19 -27.90 -23.59
C ASN A 172 16.27 -27.98 -22.38
N SER A 173 15.02 -28.37 -22.61
CA SER A 173 13.99 -28.43 -21.57
C SER A 173 14.28 -29.45 -20.44
N ALA A 174 15.25 -30.35 -20.62
CA ALA A 174 15.69 -31.25 -19.58
C ALA A 174 16.34 -30.52 -18.39
N PHE A 175 16.81 -29.29 -18.58
CA PHE A 175 17.40 -28.44 -17.55
C PHE A 175 16.41 -27.46 -16.93
N ASN A 176 15.18 -27.39 -17.45
CA ASN A 176 14.17 -26.49 -16.87
C ASN A 176 13.91 -26.84 -15.42
N GLY A 177 13.87 -25.79 -14.59
CA GLY A 177 13.58 -25.92 -13.17
C GLY A 177 12.38 -25.07 -12.76
N SER A 178 11.64 -25.57 -11.78
CA SER A 178 10.59 -24.81 -11.12
C SER A 178 10.48 -25.23 -9.66
N ALA A 179 10.22 -24.26 -8.79
CA ALA A 179 10.03 -24.51 -7.38
C ALA A 179 9.02 -23.51 -6.81
N SER A 180 8.36 -23.91 -5.72
CA SER A 180 7.53 -23.03 -4.91
C SER A 180 7.99 -23.11 -3.45
N ALA A 181 8.01 -21.96 -2.79
CA ALA A 181 8.23 -21.92 -1.35
C ALA A 181 6.98 -22.42 -0.61
N PRO A 182 7.12 -23.03 0.57
CA PRO A 182 5.99 -23.27 1.43
C PRO A 182 5.25 -21.96 1.72
N GLU A 183 3.93 -22.02 1.69
CA GLU A 183 3.11 -20.87 2.07
C GLU A 183 3.30 -20.55 3.55
N GLY A 184 3.53 -19.28 3.86
CA GLY A 184 3.58 -18.77 5.21
C GLY A 184 2.26 -18.11 5.59
N SER A 185 1.93 -18.16 6.88
CA SER A 185 0.80 -17.40 7.45
C SER A 185 1.15 -16.92 8.85
N PHE A 186 0.71 -15.71 9.15
CA PHE A 186 0.95 -15.06 10.43
C PHE A 186 -0.28 -14.28 10.89
N LYS A 187 -0.68 -14.47 12.14
CA LYS A 187 -1.80 -13.73 12.75
C LYS A 187 -1.27 -12.76 13.80
N TYR A 188 -1.87 -11.60 13.88
CA TYR A 188 -1.51 -10.56 14.82
C TYR A 188 -2.68 -9.59 15.05
N SER A 189 -2.58 -8.76 16.09
CA SER A 189 -3.49 -7.64 16.31
C SER A 189 -2.86 -6.33 15.87
N PHE A 190 -3.67 -5.48 15.25
CA PHE A 190 -3.27 -4.14 14.81
C PHE A 190 -4.26 -3.10 15.30
N THR A 191 -3.76 -2.02 15.88
CA THR A 191 -4.58 -0.92 16.40
C THR A 191 -4.27 0.35 15.64
N THR A 192 -5.31 0.99 15.06
CA THR A 192 -5.19 2.31 14.40
C THR A 192 -5.19 3.45 15.42
N PRO A 193 -4.77 4.68 15.05
CA PRO A 193 -4.86 5.81 15.96
C PRO A 193 -6.30 6.28 16.17
N TRP A 194 -6.52 7.07 17.23
CA TRP A 194 -7.69 7.90 17.40
C TRP A 194 -7.81 8.92 16.28
N LYS A 195 -9.04 9.27 15.90
CA LYS A 195 -9.33 10.37 14.98
C LYS A 195 -10.24 11.39 15.66
N GLY A 196 -9.90 12.66 15.49
CA GLY A 196 -10.73 13.79 15.91
C GLY A 196 -11.14 14.64 14.72
N SER A 197 -12.38 15.12 14.68
CA SER A 197 -12.88 15.97 13.61
C SER A 197 -13.63 17.15 14.19
N LEU A 198 -13.43 18.31 13.57
CA LEU A 198 -14.16 19.56 13.81
C LEU A 198 -14.77 20.02 12.48
N GLY A 199 -16.07 20.26 12.46
CA GLY A 199 -16.77 20.75 11.28
C GLY A 199 -17.58 22.02 11.58
N VAL A 200 -17.63 22.92 10.62
CA VAL A 200 -18.48 24.10 10.63
C VAL A 200 -19.26 24.21 9.32
N ALA A 201 -20.51 24.61 9.40
CA ALA A 201 -21.32 24.88 8.21
C ALA A 201 -22.24 26.08 8.45
N ALA A 202 -22.59 26.75 7.36
CA ALA A 202 -23.56 27.85 7.37
C ALA A 202 -24.58 27.64 6.26
N THR A 203 -25.87 27.88 6.59
CA THR A 203 -26.98 27.92 5.63
C THR A 203 -27.26 29.35 5.24
N LEU A 204 -27.20 29.66 3.96
CA LEU A 204 -27.35 31.01 3.41
C LEU A 204 -28.70 31.12 2.68
N GLY A 205 -29.62 31.89 3.24
CA GLY A 205 -30.93 32.20 2.62
C GLY A 205 -31.79 30.97 2.27
N GLY A 206 -31.55 29.82 2.88
CA GLY A 206 -32.25 28.56 2.58
C GLY A 206 -31.89 27.92 1.24
N MET A 207 -31.10 28.61 0.39
CA MET A 207 -30.75 28.15 -0.96
C MET A 207 -29.31 27.61 -1.07
N ALA A 208 -28.43 27.99 -0.15
CA ALA A 208 -27.04 27.54 -0.19
C ALA A 208 -26.53 27.09 1.16
N VAL A 209 -25.59 26.14 1.15
CA VAL A 209 -24.85 25.67 2.32
C VAL A 209 -23.37 25.69 1.98
N ILE A 210 -22.56 26.25 2.86
CA ILE A 210 -21.09 26.12 2.81
C ILE A 210 -20.62 25.36 4.04
N SER A 211 -19.59 24.55 3.90
CA SER A 211 -19.01 23.79 5.01
C SER A 211 -17.50 23.72 4.92
N ALA A 212 -16.88 23.59 6.08
CA ALA A 212 -15.47 23.25 6.22
C ALA A 212 -15.31 22.24 7.36
N ASP A 213 -14.49 21.20 7.13
CA ASP A 213 -14.18 20.18 8.10
C ASP A 213 -12.68 19.99 8.22
N TYR A 214 -12.21 19.79 9.42
CA TYR A 214 -10.83 19.42 9.72
C TYR A 214 -10.82 18.11 10.48
N GLU A 215 -9.99 17.15 10.02
CA GLU A 215 -9.77 15.87 10.68
C GLU A 215 -8.29 15.71 10.99
N PHE A 216 -8.01 15.18 12.16
CA PHE A 216 -6.67 14.91 12.65
C PHE A 216 -6.55 13.50 13.20
N ASN A 217 -5.46 12.84 12.87
CA ASN A 217 -5.00 11.64 13.54
C ASN A 217 -3.45 11.59 13.57
N SER A 218 -2.90 10.81 14.49
CA SER A 218 -1.46 10.63 14.62
C SER A 218 -1.07 9.19 14.33
N ASN A 219 -0.46 8.94 13.17
CA ASN A 219 -0.02 7.60 12.74
C ASN A 219 1.06 7.01 13.67
N ARG A 220 1.75 7.84 14.46
CA ARG A 220 2.69 7.42 15.52
C ARG A 220 2.06 6.53 16.61
N ASN A 221 0.72 6.58 16.73
CA ASN A 221 -0.04 5.83 17.72
C ASN A 221 -0.57 4.50 17.18
N MET A 222 -0.24 4.13 15.95
CA MET A 222 -0.49 2.78 15.46
C MET A 222 0.34 1.77 16.23
N ARG A 223 -0.18 0.56 16.42
CA ARG A 223 0.48 -0.46 17.19
C ARG A 223 0.17 -1.87 16.71
N PHE A 224 1.20 -2.69 16.62
CA PHE A 224 1.11 -4.14 16.47
C PHE A 224 1.22 -4.83 17.80
N SER A 225 0.46 -5.90 18.02
CA SER A 225 0.50 -6.75 19.22
C SER A 225 0.02 -8.18 18.92
N ASP A 226 0.16 -9.07 19.88
CA ASP A 226 -0.48 -10.39 19.94
C ASP A 226 -0.21 -11.30 18.73
N GLY A 227 1.05 -11.37 18.26
CA GLY A 227 1.42 -12.30 17.18
C GLY A 227 1.29 -13.77 17.61
N THR A 228 0.86 -14.64 16.67
CA THR A 228 0.66 -16.09 16.92
C THR A 228 1.93 -16.90 17.01
N LEU A 229 3.08 -16.34 16.63
CA LEU A 229 4.36 -17.01 16.85
C LEU A 229 4.81 -16.79 18.30
N ASP A 230 5.19 -17.84 19.00
CA ASP A 230 5.85 -17.72 20.28
C ASP A 230 7.05 -16.76 20.16
N ASN A 231 7.07 -15.70 20.96
CA ASN A 231 8.03 -14.61 20.92
C ASN A 231 7.87 -13.61 19.74
N ALA A 232 6.72 -13.46 19.12
CA ALA A 232 6.48 -12.35 18.19
C ALA A 232 6.68 -11.00 18.92
N ASN A 233 7.85 -10.42 18.74
CA ASN A 233 8.23 -9.18 19.40
C ASN A 233 8.06 -8.00 18.44
N PHE A 234 6.97 -7.25 18.61
CA PHE A 234 6.71 -6.05 17.83
C PHE A 234 7.37 -4.78 18.39
N SER A 235 8.29 -4.90 19.35
CA SER A 235 8.88 -3.71 20.00
C SER A 235 9.63 -2.81 19.00
N LEU A 236 10.43 -3.38 18.10
CA LEU A 236 11.15 -2.65 17.07
C LEU A 236 10.20 -1.99 16.07
N VAL A 237 9.28 -2.75 15.48
CA VAL A 237 8.28 -2.21 14.54
C VAL A 237 7.46 -1.09 15.17
N ASN A 238 7.03 -1.26 16.42
CA ASN A 238 6.31 -0.22 17.16
C ASN A 238 7.20 0.98 17.50
N GLN A 239 8.50 0.80 17.61
CA GLN A 239 9.46 1.89 17.78
C GLN A 239 9.66 2.65 16.46
N ASP A 240 9.76 1.94 15.33
CA ASP A 240 9.80 2.53 13.98
C ASP A 240 8.57 3.40 13.72
N ILE A 241 7.38 2.88 14.03
CA ILE A 241 6.13 3.61 13.92
C ILE A 241 6.19 4.92 14.70
N ARG A 242 6.62 4.87 15.96
CA ARG A 242 6.69 6.07 16.82
C ARG A 242 7.71 7.10 16.32
N ASN A 243 8.81 6.66 15.75
CA ASN A 243 9.92 7.51 15.36
C ASN A 243 9.78 8.05 13.93
N CYS A 244 9.35 7.19 13.00
CA CYS A 244 9.36 7.49 11.57
C CYS A 244 8.01 7.97 11.03
N LEU A 245 6.88 7.66 11.70
CA LEU A 245 5.57 8.15 11.30
C LEU A 245 5.19 9.43 12.04
N GLY A 246 4.35 10.24 11.42
CA GLY A 246 3.90 11.50 11.97
C GLY A 246 2.37 11.60 12.08
N SER A 247 1.87 12.78 11.84
CA SER A 247 0.44 13.09 11.90
C SER A 247 -0.15 13.24 10.51
N ASN A 248 -1.45 12.98 10.44
CA ASN A 248 -2.25 13.20 9.24
C ASN A 248 -3.27 14.30 9.51
N HIS A 249 -3.33 15.28 8.61
CA HIS A 249 -4.19 16.45 8.65
C HIS A 249 -5.05 16.47 7.39
N GLN A 250 -6.35 16.46 7.55
CA GLN A 250 -7.27 16.52 6.42
C GLN A 250 -8.18 17.72 6.55
N LEU A 251 -8.22 18.54 5.50
CA LEU A 251 -9.12 19.68 5.37
C LEU A 251 -10.07 19.42 4.22
N ARG A 252 -11.38 19.55 4.49
CA ARG A 252 -12.44 19.44 3.49
C ARG A 252 -13.22 20.75 3.45
N VAL A 253 -13.51 21.22 2.26
CA VAL A 253 -14.43 22.36 2.06
C VAL A 253 -15.47 21.95 1.04
N GLY A 254 -16.71 22.40 1.24
CA GLY A 254 -17.82 22.05 0.37
C GLY A 254 -18.85 23.18 0.27
N ALA A 255 -19.53 23.19 -0.85
CA ALA A 255 -20.66 24.05 -1.08
C ALA A 255 -21.80 23.29 -1.78
N GLU A 256 -23.02 23.59 -1.39
CA GLU A 256 -24.26 23.17 -2.07
C GLU A 256 -25.07 24.41 -2.40
N VAL A 257 -25.62 24.45 -3.60
CA VAL A 257 -26.60 25.47 -4.01
C VAL A 257 -27.82 24.77 -4.59
N LYS A 258 -29.00 25.22 -4.21
CA LYS A 258 -30.29 24.76 -4.75
C LYS A 258 -30.86 25.85 -5.68
N PRO A 259 -30.46 25.85 -6.97
CA PRO A 259 -30.99 26.81 -7.93
C PRO A 259 -32.47 26.60 -8.20
N LEU A 260 -32.99 25.41 -7.95
CA LEU A 260 -34.41 25.03 -8.06
C LEU A 260 -34.78 24.14 -6.87
N ASP A 261 -36.04 24.13 -6.47
CA ASP A 261 -36.53 23.34 -5.33
C ASP A 261 -36.24 21.85 -5.45
N PHE A 262 -36.13 21.36 -6.69
CA PHE A 262 -35.88 19.96 -6.99
C PHE A 262 -34.43 19.64 -7.37
N LEU A 263 -33.56 20.64 -7.52
CA LEU A 263 -32.19 20.48 -8.00
C LEU A 263 -31.20 21.07 -7.01
N ALA A 264 -30.22 20.26 -6.59
CA ALA A 264 -29.05 20.67 -5.83
C ALA A 264 -27.77 20.46 -6.65
N VAL A 265 -26.90 21.47 -6.66
CA VAL A 265 -25.55 21.38 -7.25
C VAL A 265 -24.53 21.46 -6.12
N ARG A 266 -23.56 20.56 -6.12
CA ARG A 266 -22.56 20.44 -5.07
C ARG A 266 -21.16 20.49 -5.66
N ALA A 267 -20.26 21.13 -4.94
CA ALA A 267 -18.83 21.08 -5.21
C ALA A 267 -18.06 20.92 -3.92
N GLY A 268 -16.96 20.19 -3.97
CA GLY A 268 -16.13 19.96 -2.80
C GLY A 268 -14.66 19.80 -3.17
N TYR A 269 -13.82 20.16 -2.22
CA TYR A 269 -12.38 19.98 -2.29
C TYR A 269 -11.88 19.38 -0.99
N ASN A 270 -10.96 18.42 -1.08
CA ASN A 270 -10.29 17.83 0.06
C ASN A 270 -8.78 17.87 -0.15
N TYR A 271 -8.11 18.34 0.87
CA TYR A 271 -6.66 18.33 1.00
C TYR A 271 -6.27 17.42 2.16
N ASN A 272 -5.37 16.48 1.92
CA ASN A 272 -4.83 15.60 2.94
C ASN A 272 -3.31 15.72 2.96
N ALA A 273 -2.76 16.08 4.12
CA ALA A 273 -1.33 16.17 4.37
C ALA A 273 -0.91 15.13 5.40
N GLU A 274 -0.09 14.20 4.99
CA GLU A 274 0.55 13.23 5.87
C GLU A 274 1.99 13.67 6.14
N LEU A 275 2.32 13.77 7.41
CA LEU A 275 3.67 14.12 7.86
C LEU A 275 4.42 12.85 8.29
N SER A 276 5.70 12.75 7.93
CA SER A 276 6.60 11.76 8.51
C SER A 276 6.93 12.11 9.97
N GLY A 277 7.59 11.19 10.68
CA GLY A 277 8.23 11.47 11.95
C GLY A 277 9.46 12.38 11.78
N THR A 278 10.18 12.55 12.87
CA THR A 278 11.43 13.35 12.92
C THR A 278 12.67 12.48 12.86
N LYS A 279 12.51 11.17 12.73
CA LYS A 279 13.60 10.20 12.62
C LYS A 279 13.46 9.41 11.32
N ALA A 280 14.60 9.01 10.77
CA ALA A 280 14.72 8.02 9.71
C ALA A 280 15.62 6.87 10.19
N ILE A 281 15.45 5.70 9.60
CA ILE A 281 16.29 4.54 9.87
C ILE A 281 17.50 4.63 8.93
N SER A 282 18.71 4.53 9.49
CA SER A 282 19.97 4.46 8.75
C SER A 282 20.78 3.31 9.31
N GLY A 283 20.84 2.19 8.58
CA GLY A 283 21.34 0.93 9.12
C GLY A 283 20.49 0.48 10.31
N ASP A 284 21.13 0.24 11.46
CA ASP A 284 20.47 -0.17 12.69
C ASP A 284 20.15 1.00 13.65
N GLU A 285 20.36 2.25 13.22
CA GLU A 285 20.24 3.44 14.05
C GLU A 285 19.14 4.38 13.57
N TYR A 286 18.60 5.18 14.52
CA TYR A 286 17.70 6.29 14.20
C TYR A 286 18.50 7.59 14.07
N VAL A 287 18.45 8.18 12.90
CA VAL A 287 19.04 9.50 12.64
C VAL A 287 17.96 10.58 12.60
N ASP A 288 18.33 11.82 12.97
CA ASP A 288 17.43 12.95 12.81
C ASP A 288 17.16 13.21 11.34
N ALA A 289 15.90 13.32 10.98
CA ALA A 289 15.47 13.56 9.62
C ALA A 289 14.51 14.75 9.54
N ALA A 290 14.60 15.49 8.44
CA ALA A 290 13.62 16.51 8.13
C ALA A 290 12.25 15.84 7.92
N ARG A 291 11.18 16.48 8.41
CA ARG A 291 9.83 15.98 8.18
C ARG A 291 9.50 16.05 6.70
N ILE A 292 9.10 14.91 6.15
CA ILE A 292 8.57 14.82 4.79
C ILE A 292 7.06 14.99 4.88
N ARG A 293 6.51 15.78 3.98
CA ARG A 293 5.07 15.96 3.82
C ARG A 293 4.64 15.33 2.51
N THR A 294 3.66 14.44 2.60
CA THR A 294 3.05 13.78 1.46
C THR A 294 1.62 14.28 1.30
N ASP A 295 1.33 14.92 0.21
CA ASP A 295 0.06 15.59 -0.02
C ASP A 295 -0.78 14.85 -1.06
N SER A 296 -2.08 14.70 -0.77
CA SER A 296 -3.07 14.27 -1.76
C SER A 296 -4.23 15.27 -1.84
N HIS A 297 -4.79 15.37 -3.03
CA HIS A 297 -5.84 16.34 -3.32
C HIS A 297 -7.01 15.66 -4.01
N SER A 298 -8.24 15.98 -3.62
CA SER A 298 -9.39 15.56 -4.41
C SER A 298 -10.39 16.69 -4.63
N ALA A 299 -10.92 16.73 -5.83
CA ALA A 299 -12.04 17.58 -6.18
C ALA A 299 -13.27 16.71 -6.46
N SER A 300 -14.45 17.20 -6.08
CA SER A 300 -15.70 16.50 -6.30
C SER A 300 -16.78 17.46 -6.79
N VAL A 301 -17.69 16.94 -7.61
CA VAL A 301 -18.90 17.60 -8.04
C VAL A 301 -20.08 16.66 -7.86
N GLY A 302 -21.27 17.21 -7.62
CA GLY A 302 -22.47 16.40 -7.43
C GLY A 302 -23.73 17.12 -7.90
N LEU A 303 -24.70 16.31 -8.32
CA LEU A 303 -26.04 16.74 -8.66
C LEU A 303 -27.04 15.97 -7.82
N GLY A 304 -27.93 16.66 -7.16
CA GLY A 304 -29.02 16.08 -6.38
C GLY A 304 -30.37 16.43 -7.00
N PHE A 305 -31.21 15.42 -7.15
CA PHE A 305 -32.59 15.58 -7.55
C PHE A 305 -33.52 15.16 -6.41
N SER A 306 -34.51 15.98 -6.08
CA SER A 306 -35.55 15.66 -5.09
C SER A 306 -36.93 15.99 -5.66
N SER A 307 -37.76 15.00 -5.84
CA SER A 307 -39.14 15.22 -6.27
C SER A 307 -39.96 15.94 -5.17
N LYS A 308 -41.08 16.52 -5.53
CA LYS A 308 -42.06 17.02 -4.56
C LYS A 308 -42.73 15.90 -3.71
N GLY A 309 -42.50 14.63 -4.08
CA GLY A 309 -42.88 13.45 -3.33
C GLY A 309 -41.73 12.83 -2.56
N SER A 310 -41.76 11.52 -2.37
CA SER A 310 -40.81 10.78 -1.54
C SER A 310 -39.45 10.50 -2.22
N PHE A 311 -39.36 10.58 -3.55
CA PHE A 311 -38.18 10.12 -4.31
C PHE A 311 -37.05 11.17 -4.33
N PHE A 312 -35.81 10.70 -4.15
CA PHE A 312 -34.60 11.48 -4.40
C PHE A 312 -33.53 10.65 -5.09
N ALA A 313 -32.64 11.32 -5.83
CA ALA A 313 -31.48 10.72 -6.46
C ALA A 313 -30.29 11.69 -6.38
N ASP A 314 -29.12 11.21 -6.02
CA ASP A 314 -27.88 11.96 -5.98
C ASP A 314 -26.82 11.27 -6.83
N LEU A 315 -26.17 12.04 -7.71
CA LEU A 315 -25.02 11.62 -8.49
C LEU A 315 -23.80 12.43 -8.05
N ALA A 316 -22.73 11.76 -7.70
CA ALA A 316 -21.47 12.42 -7.33
C ALA A 316 -20.31 11.84 -8.14
N PHE A 317 -19.37 12.71 -8.47
CA PHE A 317 -18.10 12.37 -9.11
C PHE A 317 -16.95 12.97 -8.32
N ARG A 318 -15.87 12.19 -8.11
CA ARG A 318 -14.65 12.62 -7.42
C ARG A 318 -13.42 12.18 -8.20
N ALA A 319 -12.45 13.07 -8.31
CA ALA A 319 -11.09 12.80 -8.77
C ALA A 319 -10.13 12.99 -7.59
N LEU A 320 -9.36 11.96 -7.26
CA LEU A 320 -8.31 11.98 -6.23
C LEU A 320 -6.95 11.85 -6.90
N VAL A 321 -6.10 12.85 -6.72
CA VAL A 321 -4.70 12.83 -7.15
C VAL A 321 -3.86 12.34 -5.96
N CYS A 322 -3.27 11.16 -6.11
CA CYS A 322 -2.36 10.58 -5.14
C CYS A 322 -0.96 11.20 -5.27
N PRO A 323 -0.14 11.17 -4.20
CA PRO A 323 1.25 11.56 -4.26
C PRO A 323 2.01 10.67 -5.26
N LYS A 324 3.16 11.16 -5.72
CA LYS A 324 4.08 10.33 -6.50
C LYS A 324 4.68 9.27 -5.61
N GLU A 325 4.70 8.05 -6.11
CA GLU A 325 5.41 6.92 -5.51
C GLU A 325 6.58 6.54 -6.40
N TYR A 326 7.68 6.12 -5.80
CA TYR A 326 8.85 5.62 -6.52
C TYR A 326 9.01 4.15 -6.20
N VAL A 327 9.14 3.35 -7.24
CA VAL A 327 9.35 1.90 -7.14
C VAL A 327 10.73 1.57 -7.68
N TYR A 328 11.49 0.83 -6.90
CA TYR A 328 12.82 0.34 -7.25
C TYR A 328 12.72 -1.18 -7.38
N PRO A 329 12.58 -1.72 -8.61
CA PRO A 329 12.29 -3.15 -8.82
C PRO A 329 13.45 -4.06 -8.46
N TYR A 330 14.69 -3.56 -8.56
CA TYR A 330 15.89 -4.32 -8.27
C TYR A 330 16.73 -3.56 -7.24
N PRO A 331 17.04 -4.16 -6.08
CA PRO A 331 18.06 -3.62 -5.19
C PRO A 331 19.43 -3.94 -5.81
N ASP A 332 19.91 -3.07 -6.68
CA ASP A 332 21.26 -3.18 -7.24
C ASP A 332 22.20 -2.34 -6.38
N TYR A 333 22.99 -3.01 -5.57
CA TYR A 333 23.96 -2.41 -4.67
C TYR A 333 25.36 -2.88 -5.06
N ASP A 334 25.93 -2.26 -6.09
CA ASP A 334 27.32 -2.44 -6.40
C ASP A 334 28.13 -1.30 -5.79
N PHE A 335 29.13 -1.66 -4.97
CA PHE A 335 29.96 -0.70 -4.25
C PHE A 335 31.40 -0.84 -4.76
N ASN A 336 32.06 0.29 -5.00
CA ASN A 336 33.50 0.28 -5.25
C ASN A 336 34.27 -0.02 -3.96
N ASP A 337 35.62 -0.17 -4.10
CA ASP A 337 36.53 -0.42 -2.97
C ASP A 337 36.51 0.68 -1.89
N ARG A 338 35.89 1.82 -2.14
CA ARG A 338 35.73 2.94 -1.19
C ARG A 338 34.36 2.93 -0.52
N GLY A 339 33.49 1.94 -0.83
CA GLY A 339 32.14 1.88 -0.32
C GLY A 339 31.17 2.86 -0.98
N GLU A 340 31.53 3.43 -2.14
CA GLU A 340 30.65 4.29 -2.92
C GLU A 340 29.74 3.44 -3.80
N LEU A 341 28.44 3.73 -3.83
CA LEU A 341 27.46 3.04 -4.64
C LEU A 341 27.68 3.33 -6.12
N LEU A 342 27.95 2.30 -6.93
CA LEU A 342 28.24 2.39 -8.36
C LEU A 342 27.01 2.24 -9.24
N HIS A 343 26.08 1.40 -8.84
CA HIS A 343 24.87 1.13 -9.60
C HIS A 343 23.62 1.37 -8.75
N TYR A 344 22.59 1.91 -9.41
CA TYR A 344 21.31 2.21 -8.80
C TYR A 344 20.24 1.35 -9.46
N SER A 345 19.30 0.85 -8.67
CA SER A 345 18.08 0.28 -9.21
C SER A 345 17.37 1.33 -10.09
N PRO A 346 16.82 0.94 -11.26
CA PRO A 346 16.03 1.87 -12.05
C PRO A 346 14.85 2.40 -11.24
N GLU A 347 14.68 3.72 -11.23
CA GLU A 347 13.58 4.40 -10.57
C GLU A 347 12.36 4.45 -11.47
N ILE A 348 11.25 3.88 -11.01
CA ILE A 348 9.96 3.97 -11.69
C ILE A 348 9.06 4.92 -10.92
N ALA A 349 8.79 6.10 -11.47
CA ALA A 349 7.86 7.06 -10.90
C ALA A 349 6.42 6.68 -11.24
N VAL A 350 5.62 6.38 -10.23
CA VAL A 350 4.20 6.04 -10.36
C VAL A 350 3.35 7.22 -9.91
N ARG A 351 2.44 7.67 -10.76
CA ARG A 351 1.41 8.67 -10.41
C ARG A 351 0.04 8.07 -10.61
N ARG A 352 -0.77 8.08 -9.55
CA ARG A 352 -2.14 7.56 -9.59
C ARG A 352 -3.15 8.70 -9.50
N VAL A 353 -4.19 8.61 -10.35
CA VAL A 353 -5.39 9.42 -10.23
C VAL A 353 -6.57 8.45 -10.15
N LEU A 354 -7.33 8.53 -9.05
CA LEU A 354 -8.47 7.67 -8.79
C LEU A 354 -9.76 8.45 -9.07
N TYR A 355 -10.60 7.90 -9.94
CA TYR A 355 -11.91 8.44 -10.24
C TYR A 355 -12.97 7.59 -9.55
N THR A 356 -13.92 8.26 -8.89
CA THR A 356 -15.03 7.61 -8.21
C THR A 356 -16.35 8.25 -8.69
N ALA A 357 -17.28 7.44 -9.13
CA ALA A 357 -18.66 7.84 -9.35
C ALA A 357 -19.57 7.13 -8.33
N ALA A 358 -20.50 7.87 -7.75
CA ALA A 358 -21.47 7.34 -6.80
C ALA A 358 -22.89 7.78 -7.19
N LEU A 359 -23.81 6.84 -7.23
CA LEU A 359 -25.23 7.06 -7.43
C LEU A 359 -25.97 6.63 -6.17
N THR A 360 -26.76 7.53 -5.60
CA THR A 360 -27.66 7.23 -4.49
C THR A 360 -29.11 7.42 -4.94
N ILE A 361 -29.95 6.44 -4.69
CA ILE A 361 -31.38 6.52 -4.95
C ILE A 361 -32.10 6.18 -3.65
N GLY A 362 -33.12 6.97 -3.30
CA GLY A 362 -33.86 6.75 -2.07
C GLY A 362 -35.26 7.30 -2.08
N PHE A 363 -36.01 6.86 -1.07
CA PHE A 363 -37.37 7.30 -0.81
C PHE A 363 -37.46 7.82 0.64
N ARG A 364 -38.21 8.93 0.83
CA ARG A 364 -38.54 9.45 2.16
C ARG A 364 -40.00 9.14 2.41
N PHE A 365 -40.31 8.58 3.56
CA PHE A 365 -41.65 8.21 4.00
C PHE A 365 -42.18 9.25 4.97
#